data_36af6f3d1afdf009ba519ef610dface1
#
_entry.id   36af6f3d1afdf009ba519ef610dface1
#
_cell.length_a   1.000
_cell.length_b   1.000
_cell.length_c   1.000
_cell.angle_alpha   90.00
_cell.angle_beta   90.00
_cell.angle_gamma   90.00
#
_symmetry.space_group_name_H-M   'P 1'
#
loop_
_entity.id
_entity.type
_entity.pdbx_description
1 polymer ?
#
loop_
_entity_poly.entity_id
_entity_poly.type
_entity_poly.pdbx_seq_one_letter_code
_entity_poly.pdbx_strand_id
1 'polypeptide(L)'
;MNVNILHHDDVRRTVSVTRDVLNLISLWPLLGNSSTGRIIQTKILKILFQALLYFIFVPGILKMFLKESNTHRRIKMIGPMCNCFMAVLKHTLLIYRNDQIKDCIEHIEKDXSKASLIGDRKIMINNSKIGRSLAIICVAFVYGSGFSYRTIVPLSRGIIITPQNVTIRPMRFDGYYVYVDPQKTPAYEIIFSIQFLSGFVQYSATSGAYSLAALPVLLACGQLKILITKMEDITQAKNFSDKYARGKLAAVVRQHIQIKSFLSKVEEILQYICLVEVVGXTFILFLLGYYIIQEWENNDAVSMLTYTTLLLTFIFNIFILCFISELLTDQILIDDSQRSLFTLDWYRIPHKTARGLVLIIAMSSIPIKITAGKFMDLSLNSFGAIIRTSVAYLNILRTTNM
;
A
#
# COMPACT_ATOMS: atom_id res chain seq x y z
N MET A 1 32.37 -0.55 -19.54
CA MET A 1 31.14 -0.07 -20.18
C MET A 1 29.90 -0.92 -19.85
N ASN A 2 30.01 -2.25 -19.77
CA ASN A 2 28.88 -3.16 -19.48
C ASN A 2 28.32 -3.12 -18.04
N VAL A 3 29.12 -2.76 -17.04
CA VAL A 3 28.70 -2.76 -15.63
C VAL A 3 27.64 -1.68 -15.35
N ASN A 4 27.77 -0.51 -15.94
CA ASN A 4 26.83 0.61 -15.77
C ASN A 4 25.48 0.33 -16.43
N ILE A 5 25.45 -0.37 -17.56
CA ILE A 5 24.22 -0.74 -18.27
C ILE A 5 23.42 -1.76 -17.45
N LEU A 6 24.09 -2.82 -16.97
CA LEU A 6 23.50 -3.84 -16.10
C LEU A 6 22.92 -3.23 -14.81
N HIS A 7 23.60 -2.22 -14.28
CA HIS A 7 23.19 -1.51 -13.06
C HIS A 7 21.90 -0.73 -13.26
N HIS A 8 21.79 0.00 -14.37
CA HIS A 8 20.61 0.79 -14.72
C HIS A 8 19.37 -0.12 -14.93
N ASP A 9 19.56 -1.29 -15.53
CA ASP A 9 18.49 -2.27 -15.76
C ASP A 9 17.95 -2.86 -14.44
N ASP A 10 18.82 -3.14 -13.47
CA ASP A 10 18.41 -3.66 -12.15
C ASP A 10 17.57 -2.63 -11.37
N VAL A 11 18.00 -1.37 -11.36
CA VAL A 11 17.26 -0.26 -10.74
C VAL A 11 15.88 -0.12 -11.40
N ARG A 12 15.87 -0.10 -12.74
CA ARG A 12 14.66 0.04 -13.53
C ARG A 12 13.66 -1.10 -13.27
N ARG A 13 14.17 -2.34 -13.14
CA ARG A 13 13.35 -3.53 -12.81
C ARG A 13 12.79 -3.45 -11.39
N THR A 14 13.59 -2.93 -10.45
CA THR A 14 13.20 -2.80 -9.04
C THR A 14 11.95 -1.92 -8.88
N VAL A 15 11.92 -0.77 -9.54
CA VAL A 15 10.82 0.20 -9.42
C VAL A 15 9.70 -0.01 -10.44
N SER A 16 9.83 -0.98 -11.38
CA SER A 16 8.95 -1.12 -12.56
C SER A 16 7.47 -1.19 -12.20
N VAL A 17 7.08 -2.09 -11.30
CA VAL A 17 5.67 -2.31 -10.93
C VAL A 17 5.06 -1.05 -10.29
N THR A 18 5.78 -0.47 -9.33
CA THR A 18 5.34 0.77 -8.65
C THR A 18 5.20 1.91 -9.66
N ARG A 19 6.20 2.04 -10.55
CA ARG A 19 6.20 3.06 -11.61
C ARG A 19 5.01 2.86 -12.56
N ASP A 20 4.80 1.65 -13.04
CA ASP A 20 3.77 1.36 -14.03
C ASP A 20 2.36 1.61 -13.47
N VAL A 21 2.11 1.16 -12.23
CA VAL A 21 0.83 1.38 -11.53
C VAL A 21 0.57 2.88 -11.29
N LEU A 22 1.58 3.62 -10.79
CA LEU A 22 1.44 5.06 -10.52
C LEU A 22 1.36 5.88 -11.81
N ASN A 23 2.00 5.44 -12.90
CA ASN A 23 1.90 6.08 -14.22
C ASN A 23 0.48 6.00 -14.78
N LEU A 24 -0.24 4.88 -14.54
CA LEU A 24 -1.64 4.73 -14.99
C LEU A 24 -2.55 5.88 -14.51
N ILE A 25 -2.22 6.45 -13.35
CA ILE A 25 -3.00 7.55 -12.75
C ILE A 25 -2.19 8.85 -12.65
N SER A 26 -1.09 8.95 -13.41
CA SER A 26 -0.20 10.12 -13.49
C SER A 26 0.35 10.58 -12.13
N LEU A 27 0.48 9.66 -11.18
CA LEU A 27 1.03 9.93 -9.83
C LEU A 27 2.53 9.63 -9.73
N TRP A 28 3.12 8.95 -10.72
CA TRP A 28 4.57 8.78 -10.75
C TRP A 28 5.25 10.15 -10.88
N PRO A 29 6.15 10.50 -9.96
CA PRO A 29 6.78 11.83 -10.03
C PRO A 29 7.64 11.99 -11.28
N LEU A 30 7.64 13.19 -11.83
CA LEU A 30 8.50 13.54 -12.95
C LEU A 30 9.95 13.71 -12.45
N LEU A 31 10.80 12.78 -12.84
CA LEU A 31 12.23 12.77 -12.48
C LEU A 31 13.01 13.59 -13.51
N GLY A 32 13.97 14.37 -13.04
CA GLY A 32 14.83 15.22 -13.90
C GLY A 32 14.12 16.46 -14.45
N ASN A 33 14.72 17.08 -15.47
CA ASN A 33 14.22 18.29 -16.11
C ASN A 33 13.11 17.94 -17.12
N SER A 34 11.86 17.96 -16.66
CA SER A 34 10.70 17.72 -17.52
C SER A 34 10.24 19.04 -18.18
N SER A 35 9.78 18.95 -19.42
CA SER A 35 9.24 20.12 -20.14
C SER A 35 7.98 20.67 -19.42
N THR A 36 7.78 21.98 -19.50
CA THR A 36 6.62 22.66 -18.91
C THR A 36 5.30 22.04 -19.37
N GLY A 37 5.23 21.62 -20.62
CA GLY A 37 4.05 20.94 -21.19
C GLY A 37 3.72 19.65 -20.47
N ARG A 38 4.71 18.81 -20.15
CA ARG A 38 4.53 17.56 -19.37
C ARG A 38 4.02 17.84 -17.95
N ILE A 39 4.55 18.88 -17.31
CA ILE A 39 4.14 19.26 -15.95
C ILE A 39 2.65 19.65 -15.95
N ILE A 40 2.23 20.47 -16.90
CA ILE A 40 0.82 20.91 -17.06
C ILE A 40 -0.07 19.70 -17.34
N GLN A 41 0.33 18.85 -18.29
CA GLN A 41 -0.40 17.61 -18.64
C GLN A 41 -0.63 16.72 -17.42
N THR A 42 0.42 16.49 -16.62
CA THR A 42 0.35 15.65 -15.41
C THR A 42 -0.61 16.27 -14.38
N LYS A 43 -0.57 17.60 -14.18
CA LYS A 43 -1.49 18.29 -13.26
C LYS A 43 -2.95 18.15 -13.71
N ILE A 44 -3.23 18.33 -15.00
CA ILE A 44 -4.58 18.18 -15.59
C ILE A 44 -5.09 16.75 -15.38
N LEU A 45 -4.24 15.74 -15.64
CA LEU A 45 -4.61 14.32 -15.48
C LEU A 45 -4.90 13.98 -14.01
N LYS A 46 -4.11 14.51 -13.06
CA LYS A 46 -4.36 14.31 -11.62
C LYS A 46 -5.74 14.87 -11.22
N ILE A 47 -6.09 16.07 -11.70
CA ILE A 47 -7.40 16.69 -11.44
C ILE A 47 -8.52 15.86 -12.09
N LEU A 48 -8.32 15.41 -13.34
CA LEU A 48 -9.29 14.58 -14.06
C LEU A 48 -9.56 13.26 -13.31
N PHE A 49 -8.51 12.57 -12.88
CA PHE A 49 -8.65 11.30 -12.14
C PHE A 49 -9.34 11.53 -10.78
N GLN A 50 -9.05 12.63 -10.11
CA GLN A 50 -9.74 13.00 -8.87
C GLN A 50 -11.24 13.27 -9.15
N ALA A 51 -11.56 13.98 -10.23
CA ALA A 51 -12.95 14.24 -10.64
C ALA A 51 -13.73 12.96 -10.96
N LEU A 52 -13.06 11.96 -11.60
CA LEU A 52 -13.66 10.64 -11.88
C LEU A 52 -14.05 9.91 -10.57
N LEU A 53 -13.24 10.01 -9.51
CA LEU A 53 -13.56 9.41 -8.22
C LEU A 53 -14.76 10.12 -7.57
N TYR A 54 -14.80 11.46 -7.61
CA TYR A 54 -15.94 12.24 -7.10
C TYR A 54 -17.23 11.98 -7.88
N PHE A 55 -17.13 11.70 -9.17
CA PHE A 55 -18.30 11.39 -10.03
C PHE A 55 -19.07 10.14 -9.57
N ILE A 56 -18.42 9.19 -8.92
CA ILE A 56 -19.10 8.05 -8.29
C ILE A 56 -19.57 8.41 -6.87
N PHE A 57 -18.65 9.00 -6.10
CA PHE A 57 -18.85 9.22 -4.67
C PHE A 57 -20.02 10.16 -4.38
N VAL A 58 -20.07 11.33 -5.05
CA VAL A 58 -21.06 12.37 -4.77
C VAL A 58 -22.49 11.91 -5.13
N PRO A 59 -22.78 11.39 -6.35
CA PRO A 59 -24.14 10.91 -6.66
C PRO A 59 -24.55 9.71 -5.82
N GLY A 60 -23.60 8.85 -5.41
CA GLY A 60 -23.85 7.71 -4.52
C GLY A 60 -24.33 8.17 -3.13
N ILE A 61 -23.64 9.14 -2.53
CA ILE A 61 -23.98 9.75 -1.24
C ILE A 61 -25.34 10.45 -1.34
N LEU A 62 -25.56 11.24 -2.41
CA LEU A 62 -26.85 11.92 -2.62
C LEU A 62 -28.02 10.92 -2.72
N LYS A 63 -27.83 9.82 -3.44
CA LYS A 63 -28.84 8.76 -3.53
C LYS A 63 -29.13 8.15 -2.15
N MET A 64 -28.07 7.80 -1.42
CA MET A 64 -28.16 7.14 -0.09
C MET A 64 -28.95 7.99 0.91
N PHE A 65 -28.74 9.32 0.93
CA PHE A 65 -29.39 10.20 1.90
C PHE A 65 -30.74 10.78 1.44
N LEU A 66 -30.89 11.11 0.15
CA LEU A 66 -32.04 11.84 -0.35
C LEU A 66 -33.12 10.94 -1.00
N LYS A 67 -32.74 9.82 -1.59
CA LYS A 67 -33.67 9.02 -2.41
C LYS A 67 -33.97 7.64 -1.83
N GLU A 68 -33.04 7.04 -1.11
CA GLU A 68 -33.23 5.67 -0.60
C GLU A 68 -33.89 5.70 0.76
N SER A 69 -35.13 5.22 0.85
CA SER A 69 -35.91 5.10 2.08
C SER A 69 -35.74 3.73 2.76
N ASN A 70 -35.37 2.71 1.98
CA ASN A 70 -35.22 1.34 2.48
C ASN A 70 -33.88 1.19 3.23
N THR A 71 -33.96 0.94 4.54
CA THR A 71 -32.78 0.79 5.43
C THR A 71 -31.85 -0.33 4.95
N HIS A 72 -32.40 -1.44 4.51
CA HIS A 72 -31.63 -2.60 4.01
C HIS A 72 -30.78 -2.22 2.78
N ARG A 73 -31.36 -1.47 1.83
CA ARG A 73 -30.64 -0.98 0.64
C ARG A 73 -29.61 0.08 1.02
N ARG A 74 -29.91 0.97 1.97
CA ARG A 74 -28.95 1.95 2.50
C ARG A 74 -27.71 1.26 3.05
N ILE A 75 -27.89 0.22 3.88
CA ILE A 75 -26.78 -0.54 4.47
C ILE A 75 -25.91 -1.14 3.34
N LYS A 76 -26.52 -1.74 2.30
CA LYS A 76 -25.78 -2.30 1.15
C LYS A 76 -24.98 -1.26 0.35
N MET A 77 -25.36 0.01 0.39
CA MET A 77 -24.64 1.11 -0.28
C MET A 77 -23.45 1.60 0.54
N ILE A 78 -23.44 1.45 1.87
CA ILE A 78 -22.40 2.00 2.77
C ILE A 78 -21.01 1.42 2.42
N GLY A 79 -20.89 0.10 2.24
CA GLY A 79 -19.62 -0.56 1.92
C GLY A 79 -18.95 0.00 0.67
N PRO A 80 -19.63 -0.03 -0.48
CA PRO A 80 -19.08 0.57 -1.71
C PRO A 80 -18.77 2.07 -1.59
N MET A 81 -19.60 2.83 -0.88
CA MET A 81 -19.35 4.28 -0.67
C MET A 81 -18.15 4.52 0.23
N CYS A 82 -17.97 3.72 1.28
CA CYS A 82 -16.78 3.75 2.14
C CYS A 82 -15.51 3.46 1.31
N ASN A 83 -15.55 2.44 0.45
CA ASN A 83 -14.42 2.09 -0.42
C ASN A 83 -14.10 3.21 -1.42
N CYS A 84 -15.12 3.87 -1.99
CA CYS A 84 -14.93 5.04 -2.85
C CYS A 84 -14.31 6.21 -2.08
N PHE A 85 -14.77 6.46 -0.86
CA PHE A 85 -14.22 7.50 0.01
C PHE A 85 -12.74 7.24 0.34
N MET A 86 -12.39 6.01 0.69
CA MET A 86 -10.99 5.60 0.90
C MET A 86 -10.14 5.86 -0.35
N ALA A 87 -10.67 5.57 -1.54
CA ALA A 87 -9.96 5.81 -2.80
C ALA A 87 -9.72 7.30 -3.05
N VAL A 88 -10.74 8.14 -2.77
CA VAL A 88 -10.63 9.61 -2.85
C VAL A 88 -9.51 10.10 -1.92
N LEU A 89 -9.53 9.64 -0.65
CA LEU A 89 -8.52 10.03 0.35
C LEU A 89 -7.12 9.57 -0.05
N LYS A 90 -6.97 8.30 -0.47
CA LYS A 90 -5.65 7.76 -0.91
C LYS A 90 -5.10 8.53 -2.10
N HIS A 91 -5.92 8.78 -3.11
CA HIS A 91 -5.50 9.53 -4.31
C HIS A 91 -5.09 10.97 -3.94
N THR A 92 -5.86 11.63 -3.06
CA THR A 92 -5.54 12.98 -2.56
C THR A 92 -4.21 12.99 -1.79
N LEU A 93 -4.00 12.01 -0.90
CA LEU A 93 -2.76 11.88 -0.12
C LEU A 93 -1.54 11.65 -1.02
N LEU A 94 -1.69 10.81 -2.05
CA LEU A 94 -0.63 10.54 -3.03
C LEU A 94 -0.29 11.79 -3.86
N ILE A 95 -1.29 12.62 -4.21
CA ILE A 95 -1.06 13.92 -4.88
C ILE A 95 -0.32 14.87 -3.93
N TYR A 96 -0.79 14.99 -2.69
CA TYR A 96 -0.23 15.91 -1.68
C TYR A 96 1.21 15.56 -1.35
N ARG A 97 1.54 14.26 -1.23
CA ARG A 97 2.87 13.76 -0.88
C ARG A 97 3.76 13.50 -2.12
N ASN A 98 3.35 13.94 -3.30
CA ASN A 98 4.04 13.59 -4.57
C ASN A 98 5.52 14.04 -4.59
N ASP A 99 5.85 15.19 -4.00
CA ASP A 99 7.24 15.67 -3.91
C ASP A 99 8.08 14.79 -2.96
N GLN A 100 7.52 14.40 -1.83
CA GLN A 100 8.17 13.48 -0.88
C GLN A 100 8.40 12.09 -1.51
N ILE A 101 7.42 11.61 -2.30
CA ILE A 101 7.52 10.36 -3.07
C ILE A 101 8.66 10.48 -4.10
N LYS A 102 8.79 11.63 -4.75
CA LYS A 102 9.88 11.91 -5.69
C LYS A 102 11.24 11.78 -4.99
N ASP A 103 11.42 12.46 -3.87
CA ASP A 103 12.67 12.42 -3.07
C ASP A 103 12.99 10.98 -2.64
N CYS A 104 11.97 10.22 -2.25
CA CYS A 104 12.10 8.82 -1.85
C CYS A 104 12.61 7.96 -3.02
N ILE A 105 12.03 8.12 -4.22
CA ILE A 105 12.40 7.37 -5.42
C ILE A 105 13.82 7.74 -5.87
N GLU A 106 14.17 9.03 -5.87
CA GLU A 106 15.52 9.50 -6.21
C GLU A 106 16.56 8.93 -5.23
N HIS A 107 16.21 8.83 -3.94
CA HIS A 107 17.06 8.20 -2.92
C HIS A 107 17.28 6.71 -3.24
N ILE A 108 16.20 6.00 -3.59
CA ILE A 108 16.26 4.57 -3.98
C ILE A 108 17.17 4.39 -5.20
N GLU A 109 17.02 5.21 -6.23
CA GLU A 109 17.84 5.14 -7.46
C GLU A 109 19.32 5.39 -7.14
N LYS A 110 19.62 6.36 -6.29
CA LYS A 110 20.95 6.71 -5.83
C LYS A 110 21.60 5.56 -5.03
N ASP A 111 20.87 4.93 -4.17
CA ASP A 111 21.38 3.82 -3.36
C ASP A 111 21.58 2.52 -4.17
N UNK A 112 20.68 2.41 -4.96
CA UNK A 112 20.81 1.45 -5.77
C UNK A 112 21.95 1.58 -6.50
N SER A 113 22.43 2.69 -7.05
CA SER A 113 23.62 2.95 -7.86
C SER A 113 24.95 2.85 -7.07
N LYS A 114 24.93 3.05 -5.77
CA LYS A 114 26.11 2.99 -4.89
C LYS A 114 26.54 1.56 -4.52
N ALA A 115 25.67 0.57 -4.69
CA ALA A 115 25.96 -0.83 -4.36
C ALA A 115 26.96 -1.42 -5.36
N SER A 116 28.23 -1.11 -5.15
CA SER A 116 29.34 -1.47 -6.06
C SER A 116 29.86 -2.89 -5.84
N LEU A 117 29.76 -3.43 -4.62
CA LEU A 117 30.17 -4.78 -4.29
C LEU A 117 29.15 -5.81 -4.77
N ILE A 118 29.61 -6.90 -5.36
CA ILE A 118 28.76 -7.97 -5.93
C ILE A 118 27.85 -8.57 -4.85
N GLY A 119 28.36 -8.76 -3.63
CA GLY A 119 27.61 -9.28 -2.48
C GLY A 119 26.46 -8.36 -2.07
N ASP A 120 26.77 -7.08 -1.85
CA ASP A 120 25.80 -6.03 -1.49
C ASP A 120 24.68 -5.93 -2.52
N ARG A 121 25.05 -5.95 -3.81
CA ARG A 121 24.12 -5.91 -4.94
C ARG A 121 23.18 -7.10 -4.96
N LYS A 122 23.68 -8.32 -4.72
CA LYS A 122 22.88 -9.54 -4.66
C LYS A 122 21.82 -9.48 -3.56
N ILE A 123 22.21 -8.98 -2.36
CA ILE A 123 21.28 -8.78 -1.22
C ILE A 123 20.17 -7.78 -1.60
N MET A 124 20.53 -6.64 -2.17
CA MET A 124 19.55 -5.61 -2.58
C MET A 124 18.59 -6.13 -3.65
N ILE A 125 19.10 -6.82 -4.69
CA ILE A 125 18.27 -7.40 -5.76
C ILE A 125 17.31 -8.45 -5.19
N ASN A 126 17.77 -9.29 -4.26
CA ASN A 126 16.92 -10.33 -3.68
C ASN A 126 15.75 -9.72 -2.87
N ASN A 127 16.02 -8.71 -2.05
CA ASN A 127 14.98 -8.02 -1.29
C ASN A 127 14.02 -7.24 -2.22
N SER A 128 14.55 -6.63 -3.30
CA SER A 128 13.72 -5.95 -4.29
C SER A 128 12.80 -6.91 -5.06
N LYS A 129 13.25 -8.15 -5.32
CA LYS A 129 12.42 -9.20 -5.92
C LYS A 129 11.23 -9.55 -5.03
N ILE A 130 11.45 -9.68 -3.72
CA ILE A 130 10.39 -9.94 -2.73
C ILE A 130 9.38 -8.78 -2.78
N GLY A 131 9.86 -7.53 -2.72
CA GLY A 131 9.01 -6.34 -2.78
C GLY A 131 8.17 -6.27 -4.05
N ARG A 132 8.80 -6.56 -5.19
CA ARG A 132 8.13 -6.60 -6.49
C ARG A 132 7.07 -7.71 -6.54
N SER A 133 7.39 -8.91 -6.02
CA SER A 133 6.42 -10.04 -5.96
C SER A 133 5.21 -9.67 -5.11
N LEU A 134 5.42 -9.08 -3.93
CA LEU A 134 4.34 -8.62 -3.06
C LEU A 134 3.48 -7.57 -3.76
N ALA A 135 4.11 -6.61 -4.44
CA ALA A 135 3.39 -5.58 -5.21
C ALA A 135 2.54 -6.20 -6.33
N ILE A 136 3.11 -7.15 -7.10
CA ILE A 136 2.38 -7.87 -8.18
C ILE A 136 1.17 -8.61 -7.61
N ILE A 137 1.35 -9.33 -6.50
CA ILE A 137 0.28 -10.09 -5.84
C ILE A 137 -0.84 -9.13 -5.38
N CYS A 138 -0.47 -7.99 -4.76
CA CYS A 138 -1.45 -6.95 -4.37
C CYS A 138 -2.22 -6.42 -5.59
N VAL A 139 -1.53 -6.09 -6.67
CA VAL A 139 -2.14 -5.61 -7.93
C VAL A 139 -3.13 -6.66 -8.45
N ALA A 140 -2.73 -7.94 -8.52
CA ALA A 140 -3.57 -9.03 -9.02
C ALA A 140 -4.84 -9.20 -8.19
N PHE A 141 -4.73 -9.15 -6.85
CA PHE A 141 -5.88 -9.26 -5.94
C PHE A 141 -6.82 -8.06 -6.07
N VAL A 142 -6.28 -6.84 -6.05
CA VAL A 142 -7.07 -5.59 -6.10
C VAL A 142 -7.81 -5.49 -7.45
N TYR A 143 -7.10 -5.68 -8.56
CA TYR A 143 -7.70 -5.60 -9.89
C TYR A 143 -8.63 -6.78 -10.17
N GLY A 144 -8.24 -7.99 -9.80
CA GLY A 144 -9.04 -9.21 -10.01
C GLY A 144 -10.39 -9.14 -9.29
N SER A 145 -10.38 -8.84 -7.98
CA SER A 145 -11.59 -8.72 -7.17
C SER A 145 -12.45 -7.51 -7.58
N GLY A 146 -11.80 -6.39 -7.85
CA GLY A 146 -12.50 -5.17 -8.26
C GLY A 146 -13.17 -5.32 -9.62
N PHE A 147 -12.48 -5.95 -10.58
CA PHE A 147 -13.03 -6.24 -11.90
C PHE A 147 -14.21 -7.23 -11.79
N SER A 148 -14.04 -8.30 -11.00
CA SER A 148 -15.11 -9.28 -10.75
C SER A 148 -16.36 -8.60 -10.17
N TYR A 149 -16.19 -7.74 -9.19
CA TYR A 149 -17.27 -6.99 -8.53
C TYR A 149 -18.02 -6.08 -9.52
N ARG A 150 -17.29 -5.42 -10.44
CA ARG A 150 -17.89 -4.45 -11.38
C ARG A 150 -18.50 -5.10 -12.61
N THR A 151 -18.06 -6.30 -13.00
CA THR A 151 -18.50 -6.98 -14.24
C THR A 151 -19.42 -8.18 -13.96
N ILE A 152 -18.98 -9.10 -13.10
CA ILE A 152 -19.71 -10.37 -12.90
C ILE A 152 -21.09 -10.11 -12.31
N VAL A 153 -21.18 -9.27 -11.26
CA VAL A 153 -22.47 -9.06 -10.56
C VAL A 153 -23.52 -8.38 -11.46
N PRO A 154 -23.21 -7.27 -12.17
CA PRO A 154 -24.21 -6.71 -13.10
C PRO A 154 -24.56 -7.66 -14.23
N LEU A 155 -23.61 -8.38 -14.81
CA LEU A 155 -23.83 -9.30 -15.93
C LEU A 155 -24.68 -10.51 -15.51
N SER A 156 -24.46 -11.05 -14.30
CA SER A 156 -25.20 -12.22 -13.79
C SER A 156 -26.66 -11.91 -13.51
N ARG A 157 -26.98 -10.66 -13.15
CA ARG A 157 -28.35 -10.23 -12.86
C ARG A 157 -29.16 -9.95 -14.12
N GLY A 158 -28.50 -9.65 -15.24
CA GLY A 158 -29.15 -9.33 -16.50
C GLY A 158 -30.06 -8.11 -16.41
N ILE A 159 -30.96 -7.97 -17.37
CA ILE A 159 -31.97 -6.92 -17.39
C ILE A 159 -33.13 -7.32 -16.43
N ILE A 160 -33.42 -6.47 -15.47
CA ILE A 160 -34.47 -6.70 -14.50
C ILE A 160 -35.78 -6.02 -15.04
N ILE A 161 -36.78 -6.80 -15.24
CA ILE A 161 -38.13 -6.31 -15.60
C ILE A 161 -38.94 -6.25 -14.31
N THR A 162 -39.34 -5.04 -13.91
CA THR A 162 -40.19 -4.83 -12.72
C THR A 162 -41.62 -5.28 -13.02
N PRO A 163 -42.43 -5.61 -11.97
CA PRO A 163 -43.85 -5.96 -12.15
C PRO A 163 -44.66 -4.89 -12.89
N GLN A 164 -44.14 -3.66 -12.95
CA GLN A 164 -44.78 -2.52 -13.66
C GLN A 164 -44.30 -2.43 -15.13
N ASN A 165 -43.62 -3.47 -15.64
CA ASN A 165 -43.10 -3.56 -17.00
C ASN A 165 -42.03 -2.52 -17.33
N VAL A 166 -41.32 -2.01 -16.29
CA VAL A 166 -40.18 -1.08 -16.46
C VAL A 166 -38.86 -1.87 -16.49
N THR A 167 -38.12 -1.72 -17.57
CA THR A 167 -36.79 -2.33 -17.72
C THR A 167 -35.73 -1.54 -16.95
N ILE A 168 -35.15 -2.17 -15.93
CA ILE A 168 -34.02 -1.60 -15.18
C ILE A 168 -32.75 -2.26 -15.67
N ARG A 169 -31.83 -1.45 -16.24
CA ARG A 169 -30.49 -1.88 -16.62
C ARG A 169 -29.60 -1.89 -15.39
N PRO A 170 -28.95 -3.02 -15.07
CA PRO A 170 -28.13 -3.09 -13.86
C PRO A 170 -26.93 -2.15 -13.95
N MET A 171 -26.77 -1.35 -12.91
CA MET A 171 -25.65 -0.43 -12.73
C MET A 171 -24.99 -0.78 -11.39
N ARG A 172 -23.65 -0.81 -11.37
CA ARG A 172 -22.95 -1.25 -10.13
C ARG A 172 -23.03 -0.21 -9.01
N PHE A 173 -22.88 1.06 -9.38
CA PHE A 173 -23.00 2.16 -8.44
C PHE A 173 -24.25 2.98 -8.80
N ASP A 174 -25.31 2.73 -8.09
CA ASP A 174 -26.53 3.52 -8.22
C ASP A 174 -26.29 4.92 -7.65
N GLY A 175 -26.40 5.93 -8.48
CA GLY A 175 -26.22 7.34 -8.10
C GLY A 175 -27.48 8.15 -8.39
N TYR A 176 -27.66 9.23 -7.64
CA TYR A 176 -28.68 10.25 -7.95
C TYR A 176 -28.03 11.39 -8.74
N TYR A 177 -28.30 11.39 -10.04
CA TYR A 177 -27.83 12.43 -10.98
C TYR A 177 -28.99 13.42 -11.15
N VAL A 178 -28.83 14.62 -10.57
CA VAL A 178 -29.92 15.62 -10.40
C VAL A 178 -30.60 15.98 -11.75
N TYR A 179 -29.81 16.08 -12.82
CA TYR A 179 -30.29 16.56 -14.14
C TYR A 179 -30.43 15.46 -15.20
N VAL A 180 -30.02 14.23 -14.89
CA VAL A 180 -29.91 13.17 -15.90
C VAL A 180 -30.51 11.88 -15.34
N ASP A 181 -31.41 11.28 -16.13
CA ASP A 181 -31.95 9.94 -15.80
C ASP A 181 -30.91 8.89 -16.22
N PRO A 182 -30.30 8.17 -15.26
CA PRO A 182 -29.25 7.20 -15.59
C PRO A 182 -29.75 5.96 -16.32
N GLN A 183 -31.05 5.75 -16.48
CA GLN A 183 -31.63 4.60 -17.20
C GLN A 183 -31.85 4.85 -18.68
N LYS A 184 -31.81 6.13 -19.12
CA LYS A 184 -32.08 6.51 -20.53
C LYS A 184 -30.80 6.47 -21.38
N THR A 185 -30.93 6.00 -22.62
CA THR A 185 -29.89 6.09 -23.66
C THR A 185 -29.82 7.54 -24.16
N PRO A 186 -28.62 8.20 -24.30
CA PRO A 186 -27.27 7.66 -24.14
C PRO A 186 -26.66 7.82 -22.73
N ALA A 187 -27.40 8.37 -21.77
CA ALA A 187 -26.90 8.67 -20.42
C ALA A 187 -26.37 7.43 -19.70
N TYR A 188 -27.08 6.30 -19.81
CA TYR A 188 -26.68 5.03 -19.20
C TYR A 188 -25.27 4.61 -19.64
N GLU A 189 -25.02 4.63 -20.94
CA GLU A 189 -23.76 4.17 -21.54
C GLU A 189 -22.59 5.09 -21.12
N ILE A 190 -22.85 6.40 -21.07
CA ILE A 190 -21.85 7.40 -20.64
C ILE A 190 -21.51 7.21 -19.16
N ILE A 191 -22.53 7.12 -18.29
CA ILE A 191 -22.36 6.96 -16.83
C ILE A 191 -21.63 5.63 -16.54
N PHE A 192 -22.05 4.55 -17.21
CA PHE A 192 -21.43 3.21 -17.04
C PHE A 192 -19.95 3.25 -17.41
N SER A 193 -19.60 3.90 -18.53
CA SER A 193 -18.21 4.05 -19.00
C SER A 193 -17.38 4.86 -18.00
N ILE A 194 -17.92 5.97 -17.49
CA ILE A 194 -17.24 6.81 -16.48
C ILE A 194 -17.04 6.02 -15.17
N GLN A 195 -18.05 5.25 -14.72
CA GLN A 195 -17.94 4.39 -13.54
C GLN A 195 -16.85 3.32 -13.72
N PHE A 196 -16.75 2.75 -14.91
CA PHE A 196 -15.73 1.75 -15.25
C PHE A 196 -14.32 2.36 -15.18
N LEU A 197 -14.11 3.53 -15.82
CA LEU A 197 -12.84 4.27 -15.79
C LEU A 197 -12.45 4.67 -14.35
N SER A 198 -13.40 5.14 -13.57
CA SER A 198 -13.18 5.49 -12.17
C SER A 198 -12.73 4.27 -11.35
N GLY A 199 -13.19 3.08 -11.71
CA GLY A 199 -12.72 1.81 -11.11
C GLY A 199 -11.22 1.62 -11.30
N PHE A 200 -10.73 1.84 -12.51
CA PHE A 200 -9.29 1.75 -12.78
C PHE A 200 -8.48 2.72 -11.92
N VAL A 201 -8.96 3.96 -11.77
CA VAL A 201 -8.30 4.96 -10.90
C VAL A 201 -8.28 4.48 -9.45
N GLN A 202 -9.39 3.94 -8.95
CA GLN A 202 -9.53 3.40 -7.58
C GLN A 202 -8.55 2.25 -7.33
N TYR A 203 -8.49 1.27 -8.26
CA TYR A 203 -7.60 0.11 -8.14
C TYR A 203 -6.13 0.53 -8.25
N SER A 204 -5.81 1.45 -9.17
CA SER A 204 -4.44 1.96 -9.33
C SER A 204 -3.99 2.75 -8.10
N ALA A 205 -4.85 3.59 -7.51
CA ALA A 205 -4.52 4.36 -6.31
C ALA A 205 -4.24 3.42 -5.11
N THR A 206 -5.06 2.37 -4.95
CA THR A 206 -4.89 1.37 -3.90
C THR A 206 -3.61 0.55 -4.11
N SER A 207 -3.42 -0.01 -5.30
CA SER A 207 -2.23 -0.80 -5.66
C SER A 207 -0.95 0.04 -5.60
N GLY A 208 -1.03 1.31 -6.02
CA GLY A 208 0.08 2.26 -5.94
C GLY A 208 0.51 2.51 -4.50
N ALA A 209 -0.45 2.69 -3.59
CA ALA A 209 -0.19 2.87 -2.16
C ALA A 209 0.53 1.64 -1.56
N TYR A 210 0.07 0.42 -1.86
CA TYR A 210 0.70 -0.82 -1.37
C TYR A 210 2.10 -1.01 -1.96
N SER A 211 2.29 -0.73 -3.24
CA SER A 211 3.62 -0.86 -3.88
C SER A 211 4.60 0.19 -3.35
N LEU A 212 4.11 1.39 -3.01
CA LEU A 212 4.91 2.44 -2.33
C LEU A 212 5.24 2.06 -0.89
N ALA A 213 4.44 1.23 -0.23
CA ALA A 213 4.78 0.69 1.08
C ALA A 213 5.86 -0.39 0.95
N ALA A 214 5.66 -1.34 0.03
CA ALA A 214 6.53 -2.52 -0.12
C ALA A 214 7.95 -2.16 -0.58
N LEU A 215 8.07 -1.33 -1.61
CA LEU A 215 9.35 -1.07 -2.31
C LEU A 215 10.41 -0.44 -1.39
N PRO A 216 10.19 0.76 -0.79
CA PRO A 216 11.24 1.39 0.03
C PRO A 216 11.54 0.62 1.31
N VAL A 217 10.54 -0.03 1.91
CA VAL A 217 10.71 -0.80 3.15
C VAL A 217 11.62 -2.00 2.90
N LEU A 218 11.36 -2.78 1.85
CA LEU A 218 12.16 -3.98 1.56
C LEU A 218 13.56 -3.65 1.05
N LEU A 219 13.74 -2.50 0.40
CA LEU A 219 15.08 -1.99 0.05
C LEU A 219 15.85 -1.58 1.31
N ALA A 220 15.20 -0.92 2.26
CA ALA A 220 15.80 -0.58 3.56
C ALA A 220 16.19 -1.85 4.34
N CYS A 221 15.35 -2.89 4.31
CA CYS A 221 15.70 -4.22 4.87
C CYS A 221 16.98 -4.79 4.22
N GLY A 222 17.11 -4.64 2.90
CA GLY A 222 18.33 -5.03 2.17
C GLY A 222 19.57 -4.25 2.63
N GLN A 223 19.43 -2.95 2.82
CA GLN A 223 20.51 -2.08 3.31
C GLN A 223 20.92 -2.43 4.75
N LEU A 224 19.95 -2.77 5.61
CA LEU A 224 20.21 -3.23 6.98
C LEU A 224 20.98 -4.55 6.98
N LYS A 225 20.63 -5.50 6.13
CA LYS A 225 21.38 -6.77 5.96
C LYS A 225 22.84 -6.52 5.55
N ILE A 226 23.06 -5.60 4.61
CA ILE A 226 24.42 -5.19 4.18
C ILE A 226 25.19 -4.59 5.37
N LEU A 227 24.51 -3.77 6.18
CA LEU A 227 25.11 -3.14 7.36
C LEU A 227 25.61 -4.19 8.35
N ILE A 228 24.78 -5.23 8.63
CA ILE A 228 25.12 -6.34 9.50
C ILE A 228 26.38 -7.06 9.00
N THR A 229 26.40 -7.44 7.70
CA THR A 229 27.55 -8.11 7.09
C THR A 229 28.85 -7.28 7.26
N LYS A 230 28.74 -5.96 7.06
CA LYS A 230 29.90 -5.05 7.25
C LYS A 230 30.37 -4.99 8.71
N MET A 231 29.45 -5.09 9.66
CA MET A 231 29.77 -5.15 11.10
C MET A 231 30.48 -6.46 11.44
N GLU A 232 29.99 -7.59 10.91
CA GLU A 232 30.61 -8.91 11.08
C GLU A 232 32.05 -8.92 10.52
N ASP A 233 32.26 -8.35 9.33
CA ASP A 233 33.58 -8.22 8.69
C ASP A 233 34.57 -7.44 9.59
N ILE A 234 34.09 -6.38 10.26
CA ILE A 234 34.92 -5.56 11.17
C ILE A 234 35.40 -6.40 12.35
N THR A 235 34.53 -7.28 12.87
CA THR A 235 34.83 -8.05 14.10
C THR A 235 35.64 -9.32 13.84
N GLN A 236 35.53 -9.90 12.64
CA GLN A 236 36.25 -11.13 12.26
C GLN A 236 37.70 -10.86 11.76
N ALA A 237 38.03 -9.63 11.43
CA ALA A 237 39.36 -9.30 10.90
C ALA A 237 40.48 -9.50 11.97
N LYS A 238 41.43 -10.36 11.70
CA LYS A 238 42.45 -10.82 12.66
C LYS A 238 43.55 -9.79 12.98
N ASN A 239 43.79 -8.79 12.12
CA ASN A 239 44.85 -7.77 12.27
C ASN A 239 44.27 -6.36 12.18
N PHE A 240 43.99 -5.78 13.35
CA PHE A 240 43.40 -4.43 13.40
C PHE A 240 44.43 -3.34 13.58
N SER A 241 44.63 -2.49 12.56
CA SER A 241 45.05 -1.12 12.81
C SER A 241 43.79 -0.38 13.40
N ASP A 242 43.95 0.22 14.56
CA ASP A 242 42.93 1.01 15.26
C ASP A 242 42.29 2.08 14.36
N LYS A 243 43.12 2.70 13.49
CA LYS A 243 42.72 3.71 12.51
C LYS A 243 41.77 3.11 11.45
N TYR A 244 42.03 1.90 10.97
CA TYR A 244 41.20 1.18 9.98
C TYR A 244 39.86 0.80 10.55
N ALA A 245 39.85 0.20 11.77
CA ALA A 245 38.64 -0.20 12.47
C ALA A 245 37.71 1.00 12.72
N ARG A 246 38.26 2.13 13.18
CA ARG A 246 37.48 3.37 13.40
C ARG A 246 36.89 3.92 12.10
N GLY A 247 37.66 3.90 11.01
CA GLY A 247 37.19 4.36 9.70
C GLY A 247 36.00 3.55 9.20
N LYS A 248 36.09 2.21 9.30
CA LYS A 248 35.00 1.29 8.93
C LYS A 248 33.76 1.48 9.83
N LEU A 249 33.99 1.59 11.15
CA LEU A 249 32.88 1.80 12.11
C LEU A 249 32.17 3.13 11.86
N ALA A 250 32.90 4.20 11.59
CA ALA A 250 32.33 5.51 11.25
C ALA A 250 31.48 5.44 9.98
N ALA A 251 31.89 4.63 8.99
CA ALA A 251 31.12 4.40 7.76
C ALA A 251 29.81 3.66 8.05
N VAL A 252 29.85 2.63 8.91
CA VAL A 252 28.68 1.86 9.37
C VAL A 252 27.67 2.78 10.10
N VAL A 253 28.17 3.58 11.06
CA VAL A 253 27.33 4.54 11.82
C VAL A 253 26.64 5.51 10.84
N ARG A 254 27.40 6.07 9.91
CA ARG A 254 26.87 7.01 8.91
C ARG A 254 25.78 6.35 8.05
N GLN A 255 26.02 5.13 7.59
CA GLN A 255 25.06 4.36 6.79
C GLN A 255 23.79 4.06 7.60
N HIS A 256 23.91 3.66 8.89
CA HIS A 256 22.78 3.41 9.79
C HIS A 256 21.91 4.67 9.93
N ILE A 257 22.53 5.84 10.18
CA ILE A 257 21.81 7.12 10.30
C ILE A 257 21.07 7.46 9.00
N GLN A 258 21.69 7.20 7.84
CA GLN A 258 21.07 7.43 6.53
C GLN A 258 19.84 6.54 6.31
N ILE A 259 19.94 5.25 6.63
CA ILE A 259 18.80 4.29 6.54
C ILE A 259 17.67 4.74 7.47
N LYS A 260 18.00 5.12 8.71
CA LYS A 260 17.05 5.58 9.71
C LYS A 260 16.31 6.84 9.25
N SER A 261 17.05 7.82 8.72
CA SER A 261 16.46 9.06 8.16
C SER A 261 15.57 8.77 6.95
N PHE A 262 15.99 7.86 6.07
CA PHE A 262 15.18 7.42 4.90
C PHE A 262 13.87 6.76 5.36
N LEU A 263 13.94 5.82 6.31
CA LEU A 263 12.74 5.13 6.84
C LEU A 263 11.78 6.09 7.53
N SER A 264 12.29 7.11 8.24
CA SER A 264 11.44 8.15 8.85
C SER A 264 10.66 8.94 7.78
N LYS A 265 11.28 9.24 6.64
CA LYS A 265 10.61 9.90 5.50
C LYS A 265 9.55 8.98 4.86
N VAL A 266 9.86 7.69 4.71
CA VAL A 266 8.92 6.69 4.20
C VAL A 266 7.70 6.59 5.13
N GLU A 267 7.93 6.53 6.45
CA GLU A 267 6.85 6.51 7.46
C GLU A 267 5.98 7.76 7.34
N GLU A 268 6.60 8.93 7.20
CA GLU A 268 5.87 10.20 7.03
C GLU A 268 4.95 10.20 5.79
N ILE A 269 5.37 9.59 4.68
CA ILE A 269 4.55 9.44 3.47
C ILE A 269 3.37 8.50 3.75
N LEU A 270 3.65 7.35 4.39
CA LEU A 270 2.72 6.23 4.50
C LEU A 270 1.72 6.37 5.66
N GLN A 271 2.03 7.08 6.75
CA GLN A 271 1.26 7.06 8.01
C GLN A 271 -0.23 7.33 7.81
N TYR A 272 -0.58 8.33 6.99
CA TYR A 272 -1.99 8.69 6.75
C TYR A 272 -2.67 7.72 5.78
N ILE A 273 -1.93 7.19 4.79
CA ILE A 273 -2.43 6.16 3.87
C ILE A 273 -2.77 4.90 4.68
N CYS A 274 -1.87 4.50 5.58
CA CYS A 274 -2.06 3.36 6.49
C CYS A 274 -3.24 3.59 7.45
N LEU A 275 -3.41 4.82 7.94
CA LEU A 275 -4.56 5.17 8.79
C LEU A 275 -5.89 4.98 8.04
N VAL A 276 -5.99 5.50 6.81
CA VAL A 276 -7.18 5.34 5.95
C VAL A 276 -7.45 3.84 5.72
N GLU A 277 -6.40 3.05 5.48
CA GLU A 277 -6.53 1.61 5.27
C GLU A 277 -7.03 0.88 6.52
N VAL A 278 -6.41 1.11 7.66
CA VAL A 278 -6.77 0.43 8.92
C VAL A 278 -8.22 0.75 9.30
N VAL A 279 -8.58 2.01 9.33
CA VAL A 279 -9.94 2.45 9.71
C VAL A 279 -10.96 1.96 8.67
N GLY A 280 -10.70 2.18 7.44
CA GLY A 280 -11.58 1.74 6.33
C GLY A 280 -11.74 0.23 6.25
N UNK A 281 -10.79 -0.36 6.30
CA UNK A 281 -10.85 -1.62 6.22
C UNK A 281 -11.48 -2.27 7.25
N THR A 282 -11.21 -1.96 8.49
CA THR A 282 -11.98 -2.51 9.64
C THR A 282 -13.48 -2.38 9.42
N PHE A 283 -13.89 -1.21 8.97
CA PHE A 283 -15.30 -0.89 8.70
C PHE A 283 -15.86 -1.75 7.54
N ILE A 284 -15.14 -1.88 6.45
CA ILE A 284 -15.58 -2.66 5.27
C ILE A 284 -15.66 -4.16 5.59
N LEU A 285 -14.69 -4.69 6.37
CA LEU A 285 -14.64 -6.12 6.71
C LEU A 285 -15.91 -6.57 7.45
N PHE A 286 -16.36 -5.80 8.46
CA PHE A 286 -17.56 -6.19 9.16
C PHE A 286 -18.83 -6.05 8.28
N LEU A 287 -18.87 -5.02 7.41
CA LEU A 287 -20.00 -4.87 6.47
C LEU A 287 -20.05 -6.02 5.45
N LEU A 288 -18.91 -6.44 4.92
CA LEU A 288 -18.83 -7.57 3.99
C LEU A 288 -19.27 -8.87 4.67
N GLY A 289 -18.86 -9.08 5.92
CA GLY A 289 -19.33 -10.21 6.73
C GLY A 289 -20.86 -10.20 6.86
N TYR A 290 -21.44 -9.04 7.15
CA TYR A 290 -22.89 -8.85 7.25
C TYR A 290 -23.58 -9.14 5.90
N TYR A 291 -23.03 -8.63 4.78
CA TYR A 291 -23.61 -8.87 3.45
C TYR A 291 -23.56 -10.36 3.08
N ILE A 292 -22.50 -11.08 3.43
CA ILE A 292 -22.37 -12.53 3.18
C ILE A 292 -23.49 -13.29 3.92
N ILE A 293 -23.72 -12.96 5.20
CA ILE A 293 -24.80 -13.60 6.01
C ILE A 293 -26.16 -13.34 5.37
N GLN A 294 -26.42 -12.10 4.95
CA GLN A 294 -27.68 -11.73 4.30
C GLN A 294 -27.92 -12.47 2.97
N GLU A 295 -26.88 -12.57 2.14
CA GLU A 295 -27.02 -13.25 0.84
C GLU A 295 -27.12 -14.77 1.00
N TRP A 296 -26.55 -15.31 2.09
CA TRP A 296 -26.76 -16.70 2.50
C TRP A 296 -28.24 -16.97 2.76
N GLU A 297 -28.90 -16.11 3.53
CA GLU A 297 -30.33 -16.21 3.85
C GLU A 297 -31.23 -16.05 2.61
N ASN A 298 -30.81 -15.21 1.66
CA ASN A 298 -31.50 -14.94 0.39
C ASN A 298 -31.23 -16.01 -0.69
N ASN A 299 -30.29 -16.95 -0.46
CA ASN A 299 -29.84 -17.97 -1.42
C ASN A 299 -29.26 -17.36 -2.71
N ASP A 300 -28.65 -16.16 -2.65
CA ASP A 300 -27.98 -15.53 -3.79
C ASP A 300 -26.48 -15.93 -3.80
N ALA A 301 -26.20 -17.08 -4.40
CA ALA A 301 -24.86 -17.66 -4.46
C ALA A 301 -23.83 -16.75 -5.17
N VAL A 302 -24.26 -16.02 -6.23
CA VAL A 302 -23.36 -15.14 -7.00
C VAL A 302 -22.91 -13.95 -6.16
N SER A 303 -23.85 -13.29 -5.48
CA SER A 303 -23.55 -12.17 -4.58
C SER A 303 -22.71 -12.63 -3.39
N MET A 304 -23.06 -13.77 -2.80
CA MET A 304 -22.31 -14.37 -1.68
C MET A 304 -20.84 -14.64 -2.07
N LEU A 305 -20.62 -15.29 -3.22
CA LEU A 305 -19.28 -15.58 -3.73
C LEU A 305 -18.48 -14.29 -3.99
N THR A 306 -19.15 -13.27 -4.53
CA THR A 306 -18.52 -11.97 -4.82
C THR A 306 -18.08 -11.27 -3.53
N TYR A 307 -18.96 -11.21 -2.52
CA TYR A 307 -18.62 -10.57 -1.23
C TYR A 307 -17.55 -11.35 -0.48
N THR A 308 -17.52 -12.68 -0.59
CA THR A 308 -16.47 -13.53 -0.02
C THR A 308 -15.12 -13.23 -0.69
N THR A 309 -15.09 -13.12 -2.02
CA THR A 309 -13.88 -12.78 -2.78
C THR A 309 -13.34 -11.39 -2.36
N LEU A 310 -14.24 -10.41 -2.21
CA LEU A 310 -13.87 -9.07 -1.73
C LEU A 310 -13.33 -9.11 -0.30
N LEU A 311 -13.99 -9.86 0.58
CA LEU A 311 -13.57 -10.04 1.99
C LEU A 311 -12.15 -10.59 2.05
N LEU A 312 -11.87 -11.67 1.31
CA LEU A 312 -10.54 -12.28 1.24
C LEU A 312 -9.50 -11.30 0.70
N THR A 313 -9.87 -10.49 -0.29
CA THR A 313 -8.96 -9.47 -0.86
C THR A 313 -8.61 -8.41 0.17
N PHE A 314 -9.58 -7.89 0.91
CA PHE A 314 -9.32 -6.86 1.93
C PHE A 314 -8.50 -7.42 3.10
N ILE A 315 -8.80 -8.64 3.55
CA ILE A 315 -8.01 -9.35 4.58
C ILE A 315 -6.55 -9.49 4.12
N PHE A 316 -6.37 -9.96 2.89
CA PHE A 316 -5.04 -10.19 2.30
C PHE A 316 -4.25 -8.88 2.18
N ASN A 317 -4.89 -7.79 1.75
CA ASN A 317 -4.24 -6.49 1.58
C ASN A 317 -3.76 -5.91 2.93
N ILE A 318 -4.60 -5.98 3.97
CA ILE A 318 -4.23 -5.56 5.33
C ILE A 318 -3.09 -6.45 5.87
N PHE A 319 -3.20 -7.77 5.63
CA PHE A 319 -2.17 -8.74 6.03
C PHE A 319 -0.82 -8.37 5.44
N ILE A 320 -0.76 -8.08 4.12
CA ILE A 320 0.50 -7.71 3.44
C ILE A 320 1.08 -6.42 4.03
N LEU A 321 0.25 -5.42 4.29
CA LEU A 321 0.69 -4.14 4.86
C LEU A 321 1.32 -4.36 6.25
N CYS A 322 0.66 -5.13 7.10
CA CYS A 322 1.15 -5.49 8.44
C CYS A 322 2.41 -6.37 8.35
N PHE A 323 2.44 -7.31 7.41
CA PHE A 323 3.58 -8.21 7.17
C PHE A 323 4.83 -7.45 6.72
N ILE A 324 4.69 -6.47 5.81
CA ILE A 324 5.80 -5.62 5.34
C ILE A 324 6.38 -4.84 6.54
N SER A 325 5.51 -4.30 7.39
CA SER A 325 5.91 -3.55 8.58
C SER A 325 6.59 -4.47 9.62
N GLU A 326 6.06 -5.69 9.81
CA GLU A 326 6.67 -6.70 10.69
C GLU A 326 8.07 -7.08 10.20
N LEU A 327 8.23 -7.33 8.89
CA LEU A 327 9.53 -7.64 8.28
C LEU A 327 10.57 -6.54 8.55
N LEU A 328 10.15 -5.28 8.51
CA LEU A 328 11.03 -4.15 8.83
C LEU A 328 11.41 -4.16 10.31
N THR A 329 10.44 -4.32 11.18
CA THR A 329 10.64 -4.36 12.64
C THR A 329 11.53 -5.53 13.04
N ASP A 330 11.25 -6.72 12.48
CA ASP A 330 12.06 -7.93 12.68
C ASP A 330 13.49 -7.72 12.16
N GLN A 331 13.65 -7.12 10.98
CA GLN A 331 15.00 -6.89 10.43
C GLN A 331 15.79 -5.88 11.27
N ILE A 332 15.12 -4.95 11.94
CA ILE A 332 15.73 -4.00 12.87
C ILE A 332 15.99 -4.66 14.23
N LEU A 333 15.11 -5.56 14.69
CA LEU A 333 15.21 -6.27 15.98
C LEU A 333 16.01 -7.58 15.85
N ILE A 334 15.81 -8.35 14.77
CA ILE A 334 16.62 -9.50 14.35
C ILE A 334 17.89 -8.98 13.65
N ASP A 335 18.01 -7.71 13.54
CA ASP A 335 19.32 -7.22 13.51
C ASP A 335 19.93 -7.85 14.77
N ASP A 336 20.36 -9.06 14.54
CA ASP A 336 21.23 -9.85 15.43
C ASP A 336 22.48 -9.03 15.74
N SER A 337 22.43 -7.73 15.41
CA SER A 337 23.41 -6.78 15.92
C SER A 337 23.40 -6.83 17.45
N GLN A 338 22.25 -6.99 18.09
CA GLN A 338 22.24 -7.29 19.52
C GLN A 338 22.81 -8.69 19.77
N ARG A 339 22.30 -9.74 19.12
CA ARG A 339 22.84 -11.10 19.31
C ARG A 339 24.26 -11.27 18.77
N SER A 340 24.53 -10.85 17.53
CA SER A 340 25.88 -10.94 16.98
C SER A 340 26.83 -9.93 17.62
N LEU A 341 26.39 -8.78 18.10
CA LEU A 341 27.23 -7.86 18.89
C LEU A 341 27.48 -8.39 20.31
N PHE A 342 26.54 -9.12 20.92
CA PHE A 342 26.77 -9.81 22.19
C PHE A 342 27.64 -11.06 22.01
N THR A 343 27.60 -11.74 20.87
CA THR A 343 28.44 -12.89 20.53
C THR A 343 29.74 -12.46 19.84
N LEU A 344 29.86 -11.19 19.42
CA LEU A 344 31.12 -10.64 18.88
C LEU A 344 32.20 -10.64 19.96
N ASP A 345 33.39 -10.98 19.56
CA ASP A 345 34.61 -10.91 20.41
C ASP A 345 34.97 -9.44 20.68
N TRP A 346 34.03 -8.66 21.27
CA TRP A 346 34.19 -7.22 21.54
C TRP A 346 35.43 -6.94 22.41
N TYR A 347 35.86 -7.91 23.20
CA TYR A 347 37.06 -7.83 24.04
C TYR A 347 38.37 -7.82 23.23
N ARG A 348 38.29 -8.24 21.95
CA ARG A 348 39.43 -8.19 21.02
C ARG A 348 39.55 -6.83 20.33
N ILE A 349 38.55 -5.98 20.43
CA ILE A 349 38.46 -4.69 19.74
C ILE A 349 39.05 -3.60 20.65
N PRO A 350 39.80 -2.62 20.10
CA PRO A 350 40.32 -1.53 20.92
C PRO A 350 39.23 -0.77 21.66
N HIS A 351 39.44 -0.39 22.92
CA HIS A 351 38.46 0.24 23.81
C HIS A 351 37.72 1.43 23.19
N LYS A 352 38.40 2.23 22.39
CA LYS A 352 37.78 3.41 21.72
C LYS A 352 36.76 2.97 20.64
N THR A 353 37.06 1.90 19.90
CA THR A 353 36.19 1.33 18.87
C THR A 353 35.02 0.58 19.53
N ALA A 354 35.25 -0.11 20.66
CA ALA A 354 34.22 -0.79 21.44
C ALA A 354 33.15 0.17 21.95
N ARG A 355 33.51 1.38 22.39
CA ARG A 355 32.54 2.45 22.77
C ARG A 355 31.65 2.87 21.60
N GLY A 356 32.20 2.91 20.38
CA GLY A 356 31.42 3.19 19.17
C GLY A 356 30.38 2.10 18.87
N LEU A 357 30.71 0.82 19.13
CA LEU A 357 29.77 -0.30 18.99
C LEU A 357 28.61 -0.18 20.00
N VAL A 358 28.89 0.20 21.25
CA VAL A 358 27.85 0.43 22.26
C VAL A 358 26.86 1.51 21.78
N LEU A 359 27.38 2.56 21.14
CA LEU A 359 26.51 3.61 20.56
C LEU A 359 25.62 3.06 19.45
N ILE A 360 26.14 2.19 18.58
CA ILE A 360 25.33 1.55 17.50
C ILE A 360 24.24 0.68 18.12
N ILE A 361 24.57 -0.12 19.12
CA ILE A 361 23.62 -0.96 19.87
C ILE A 361 22.49 -0.07 20.44
N ALA A 362 22.84 1.02 21.11
CA ALA A 362 21.89 1.97 21.68
C ALA A 362 21.00 2.62 20.59
N MET A 363 21.56 2.94 19.41
CA MET A 363 20.81 3.50 18.29
C MET A 363 19.89 2.47 17.62
N SER A 364 20.28 1.20 17.54
CA SER A 364 19.51 0.12 16.93
C SER A 364 18.39 -0.39 17.86
N SER A 365 18.47 -0.15 19.16
CA SER A 365 17.44 -0.60 20.12
C SER A 365 16.10 0.16 19.98
N ILE A 366 16.05 1.25 19.22
CA ILE A 366 14.81 1.99 18.94
C ILE A 366 14.42 1.72 17.46
N PRO A 367 13.57 0.73 17.22
CA PRO A 367 13.16 0.42 15.85
C PRO A 367 12.26 1.51 15.27
N ILE A 368 12.42 1.79 14.00
CA ILE A 368 11.46 2.59 13.24
C ILE A 368 10.35 1.65 12.80
N LYS A 369 9.14 2.01 13.13
CA LYS A 369 7.93 1.26 12.79
C LYS A 369 7.10 2.06 11.79
N ILE A 370 6.41 1.38 10.91
CA ILE A 370 5.38 2.01 10.09
C ILE A 370 4.12 2.07 10.95
N THR A 371 3.52 3.26 11.01
CA THR A 371 2.36 3.51 11.88
C THR A 371 1.12 3.88 11.05
N ALA A 372 -0.04 3.64 11.61
CA ALA A 372 -1.32 4.16 11.12
C ALA A 372 -1.61 5.48 11.86
N GLY A 373 -1.21 6.61 11.26
CA GLY A 373 -1.44 7.95 11.78
C GLY A 373 -0.80 8.22 13.15
N LYS A 374 0.25 7.47 13.51
CA LYS A 374 0.92 7.51 14.84
C LYS A 374 0.04 7.03 16.00
N PHE A 375 -1.17 6.50 15.71
CA PHE A 375 -2.07 5.94 16.75
C PHE A 375 -1.77 4.48 17.02
N MET A 376 -1.34 3.74 15.99
CA MET A 376 -1.15 2.29 16.07
C MET A 376 0.04 1.87 15.20
N ASP A 377 0.93 1.06 15.75
CA ASP A 377 2.01 0.43 14.99
C ASP A 377 1.40 -0.68 14.10
N LEU A 378 1.82 -0.74 12.84
CA LEU A 378 1.45 -1.84 11.96
C LEU A 378 2.32 -3.06 12.30
N SER A 379 1.67 -4.17 12.61
CA SER A 379 2.29 -5.45 13.00
C SER A 379 1.31 -6.59 12.75
N LEU A 380 1.77 -7.83 12.85
CA LEU A 380 0.89 -9.00 12.79
C LEU A 380 -0.09 -9.03 13.99
N ASN A 381 0.30 -8.49 15.14
CA ASN A 381 -0.60 -8.33 16.29
C ASN A 381 -1.73 -7.33 15.97
N SER A 382 -1.40 -6.22 15.30
CA SER A 382 -2.38 -5.22 14.84
C SER A 382 -3.34 -5.81 13.82
N PHE A 383 -2.85 -6.64 12.90
CA PHE A 383 -3.68 -7.39 11.94
C PHE A 383 -4.71 -8.25 12.70
N GLY A 384 -4.26 -9.03 13.70
CA GLY A 384 -5.14 -9.85 14.54
C GLY A 384 -6.19 -9.02 15.28
N ALA A 385 -5.80 -7.82 15.77
CA ALA A 385 -6.71 -6.88 16.45
C ALA A 385 -7.78 -6.35 15.47
N ILE A 386 -7.39 -5.99 14.25
CA ILE A 386 -8.31 -5.50 13.19
C ILE A 386 -9.37 -6.58 12.89
N ILE A 387 -8.95 -7.83 12.69
CA ILE A 387 -9.86 -8.95 12.40
C ILE A 387 -10.83 -9.17 13.58
N ARG A 388 -10.31 -9.23 14.82
CA ARG A 388 -11.15 -9.39 16.03
C ARG A 388 -12.18 -8.28 16.18
N THR A 389 -11.77 -7.03 15.94
CA THR A 389 -12.64 -5.84 16.02
C THR A 389 -13.75 -5.92 14.95
N SER A 390 -13.40 -6.32 13.73
CA SER A 390 -14.37 -6.48 12.62
C SER A 390 -15.41 -7.56 12.95
N VAL A 391 -14.99 -8.69 13.51
CA VAL A 391 -15.88 -9.78 13.93
C VAL A 391 -16.78 -9.34 15.11
N ALA A 392 -16.24 -8.58 16.06
CA ALA A 392 -17.01 -8.04 17.19
C ALA A 392 -18.13 -7.12 16.70
N TYR A 393 -17.83 -6.19 15.78
CA TYR A 393 -18.83 -5.29 15.18
C TYR A 393 -19.87 -6.06 14.36
N LEU A 394 -19.46 -7.11 13.64
CA LEU A 394 -20.38 -7.99 12.90
C LEU A 394 -21.40 -8.65 13.86
N ASN A 395 -20.92 -9.17 14.99
CA ASN A 395 -21.78 -9.79 16.01
C ASN A 395 -22.79 -8.78 16.59
N ILE A 396 -22.34 -7.55 16.89
CA ILE A 396 -23.22 -6.47 17.38
C ILE A 396 -24.31 -6.17 16.32
N LEU A 397 -23.91 -6.01 15.07
CA LEU A 397 -24.86 -5.68 13.98
C LEU A 397 -25.88 -6.80 13.77
N ARG A 398 -25.46 -8.06 13.90
CA ARG A 398 -26.33 -9.23 13.80
C ARG A 398 -27.37 -9.26 14.94
N THR A 399 -26.96 -9.02 16.17
CA THR A 399 -27.86 -9.03 17.34
C THR A 399 -28.85 -7.85 17.34
N THR A 400 -28.45 -6.70 16.74
CA THR A 400 -29.34 -5.52 16.65
C THR A 400 -30.41 -5.68 15.57
N ASN A 401 -30.16 -6.51 14.55
CA ASN A 401 -31.10 -6.73 13.44
C ASN A 401 -32.01 -7.98 13.65
N MET A 402 -31.84 -8.71 14.76
CA MET A 402 -32.75 -9.74 15.23
C MET A 402 -33.83 -9.14 16.14
#